data_5074609177d468c3834669660b894c4d
#
_entry.id   5074609177d468c3834669660b894c4d
#
_cell.length_a   1.000
_cell.length_b   1.000
_cell.length_c   1.000
_cell.angle_alpha   90.00
_cell.angle_beta   90.00
_cell.angle_gamma   90.00
#
_symmetry.space_group_name_H-M   'P 1'
#
loop_
_entity.id
_entity.type
_entity.pdbx_description
1 polymer ?
#
loop_
_entity_poly.entity_id
_entity_poly.type
_entity_poly.pdbx_seq_one_letter_code
_entity_poly.pdbx_strand_id
1 'polypeptide(L)'
;MFAGLRKKWRDRIGQTKTILGEKVREALASVVPITLIVLILCFTAAPVPTDVLLAFLVGAVLLIVGMGLFTLGADTAMLPIGERVGAQMTKSRKLWVVVCVSLLIGIIVTISEPDLQVLAGQVPGIPNAVLIGAVAVGVGIFLVVALLRILFQIPLNGLLIASYIVIFTLAAFAPKDFLAVAFDSGGVTTGPMTVPFIMALGLGVSSTRSDGKAGEDSFGLVALCSVGPVLAVLTLALAYPAAGSYVPSVVPEAGDSRELWRLFAQGLPVYAKEMGAALAPIAAFFAVFQVTSLHLPRKNVLKITVGLLYTYIGLVLFMTGVNVGFLPAGSYLGRQIAALEQSWVLIPIGMLMGWFIVQAEPAVHVLNRQVEELTSGAIPGKAMSTSLSIGVAVSIGLAMLRVLTGVSIFVLLVPGYLCAIGLSFVVPKIFTAIAFDSGGVASGPMTATFLLPFAMGACETLGGNVVTDAFGVVAMVAMTPLITIQLLGLVYQLKLKKAAAEAPAAPAPEMPAADDKIIEL
;
A
#
# COMPACT_ATOMS: atom_id res chain seq x y z
N MET A 1 0.43 35.06 32.96
CA MET A 1 0.90 33.69 32.69
C MET A 1 -0.21 32.75 32.21
N PHE A 2 -1.37 32.68 32.87
CA PHE A 2 -2.50 31.81 32.49
C PHE A 2 -3.19 32.15 31.16
N ALA A 3 -3.27 33.42 30.78
CA ALA A 3 -3.87 33.84 29.50
C ALA A 3 -3.05 33.40 28.28
N GLY A 4 -1.74 33.43 28.38
CA GLY A 4 -0.83 32.94 27.32
C GLY A 4 -0.88 31.41 27.14
N LEU A 5 -1.03 30.67 28.23
CA LEU A 5 -1.23 29.22 28.20
C LEU A 5 -2.57 28.85 27.55
N ARG A 6 -3.67 29.55 27.88
CA ARG A 6 -4.99 29.35 27.26
C ARG A 6 -5.00 29.66 25.76
N LYS A 7 -4.31 30.74 25.32
CA LYS A 7 -4.19 31.06 23.89
C LYS A 7 -3.40 29.99 23.16
N LYS A 8 -2.26 29.56 23.70
CA LYS A 8 -1.41 28.51 23.12
C LYS A 8 -2.12 27.15 23.07
N TRP A 9 -2.99 26.84 24.04
CA TRP A 9 -3.84 25.66 24.05
C TRP A 9 -4.93 25.74 22.96
N ARG A 10 -5.58 26.90 22.84
CA ARG A 10 -6.65 27.13 21.85
C ARG A 10 -6.11 27.10 20.42
N ASP A 11 -4.92 27.65 20.18
CA ASP A 11 -4.27 27.64 18.88
C ASP A 11 -3.82 26.21 18.51
N ARG A 12 -3.34 25.43 19.46
CA ARG A 12 -3.01 24.00 19.25
C ARG A 12 -4.25 23.16 18.97
N ILE A 13 -5.35 23.35 19.70
CA ILE A 13 -6.61 22.64 19.45
C ILE A 13 -7.16 23.05 18.09
N GLY A 14 -7.03 24.32 17.69
CA GLY A 14 -7.40 24.81 16.36
C GLY A 14 -6.59 24.11 15.25
N GLN A 15 -5.28 24.05 15.37
CA GLN A 15 -4.41 23.34 14.41
C GLN A 15 -4.70 21.85 14.35
N THR A 16 -4.90 21.18 15.47
CA THR A 16 -5.24 19.75 15.51
C THR A 16 -6.61 19.49 14.88
N LYS A 17 -7.59 20.35 15.12
CA LYS A 17 -8.91 20.26 14.46
C LYS A 17 -8.81 20.43 12.95
N THR A 18 -7.93 21.30 12.46
CA THR A 18 -7.71 21.51 11.03
C THR A 18 -7.06 20.27 10.40
N ILE A 19 -6.01 19.71 11.02
CA ILE A 19 -5.31 18.51 10.53
C ILE A 19 -6.24 17.28 10.55
N LEU A 20 -6.98 17.06 11.64
CA LEU A 20 -7.95 15.97 11.70
C LEU A 20 -9.06 16.15 10.64
N GLY A 21 -9.52 17.40 10.43
CA GLY A 21 -10.50 17.72 9.40
C GLY A 21 -10.01 17.41 7.99
N GLU A 22 -8.73 17.68 7.70
CA GLU A 22 -8.10 17.30 6.43
C GLU A 22 -8.06 15.77 6.26
N LYS A 23 -7.64 15.04 7.30
CA LYS A 23 -7.58 13.57 7.26
C LYS A 23 -8.96 12.92 7.11
N VAL A 24 -9.97 13.44 7.80
CA VAL A 24 -11.35 13.00 7.62
C VAL A 24 -11.86 13.33 6.22
N ARG A 25 -11.50 14.48 5.66
CA ARG A 25 -11.85 14.84 4.27
C ARG A 25 -11.17 13.91 3.25
N GLU A 26 -9.91 13.55 3.47
CA GLU A 26 -9.20 12.55 2.67
C GLU A 26 -9.95 11.21 2.73
N ALA A 27 -10.30 10.74 3.94
CA ALA A 27 -11.05 9.51 4.14
C ALA A 27 -12.45 9.55 3.50
N LEU A 28 -13.17 10.69 3.57
CA LEU A 28 -14.45 10.89 2.88
C LEU A 28 -14.28 10.81 1.35
N ALA A 29 -13.28 11.49 0.81
CA ALA A 29 -13.00 11.44 -0.62
C ALA A 29 -12.68 10.02 -1.11
N SER A 30 -12.20 9.17 -0.21
CA SER A 30 -11.85 7.77 -0.44
C SER A 30 -13.05 6.84 -0.43
N VAL A 31 -13.84 6.90 0.62
CA VAL A 31 -14.90 5.91 0.90
C VAL A 31 -16.21 6.27 0.20
N VAL A 32 -16.55 7.56 0.07
CA VAL A 32 -17.84 8.02 -0.49
C VAL A 32 -18.05 7.58 -1.94
N PRO A 33 -17.07 7.68 -2.87
CA PRO A 33 -17.30 7.24 -4.26
C PRO A 33 -17.66 5.76 -4.34
N ILE A 34 -16.97 4.90 -3.57
CA ILE A 34 -17.25 3.46 -3.53
C ILE A 34 -18.62 3.22 -2.92
N THR A 35 -18.95 3.90 -1.82
CA THR A 35 -20.27 3.82 -1.18
C THR A 35 -21.39 4.19 -2.15
N LEU A 36 -21.20 5.25 -2.95
CA LEU A 36 -22.16 5.66 -3.98
C LEU A 36 -22.30 4.64 -5.10
N ILE A 37 -21.20 4.06 -5.58
CA ILE A 37 -21.24 3.00 -6.61
C ILE A 37 -22.03 1.81 -6.07
N VAL A 38 -21.71 1.36 -4.86
CA VAL A 38 -22.42 0.24 -4.21
C VAL A 38 -23.91 0.55 -4.07
N LEU A 39 -24.28 1.74 -3.59
CA LEU A 39 -25.68 2.15 -3.48
C LEU A 39 -26.39 2.14 -4.85
N ILE A 40 -25.77 2.69 -5.88
CA ILE A 40 -26.35 2.67 -7.24
C ILE A 40 -26.57 1.22 -7.68
N LEU A 41 -25.59 0.35 -7.49
CA LEU A 41 -25.71 -1.07 -7.85
C LEU A 41 -26.81 -1.78 -7.04
N CYS A 42 -26.95 -1.49 -5.75
CA CYS A 42 -27.98 -2.07 -4.88
C CYS A 42 -29.41 -1.68 -5.32
N PHE A 43 -29.58 -0.47 -5.83
CA PHE A 43 -30.89 0.01 -6.29
C PHE A 43 -31.17 -0.26 -7.78
N THR A 44 -30.20 -0.80 -8.53
CA THR A 44 -30.35 -1.04 -9.97
C THR A 44 -30.12 -2.50 -10.35
N ALA A 45 -28.87 -2.94 -10.38
CA ALA A 45 -28.46 -4.21 -10.97
C ALA A 45 -28.35 -5.37 -9.97
N ALA A 46 -28.07 -5.07 -8.71
CA ALA A 46 -27.76 -6.09 -7.69
C ALA A 46 -28.47 -5.78 -6.38
N PRO A 47 -29.79 -6.08 -6.26
CA PRO A 47 -30.51 -5.83 -5.02
C PRO A 47 -29.89 -6.62 -3.85
N VAL A 48 -29.60 -5.91 -2.78
CA VAL A 48 -28.94 -6.43 -1.56
C VAL A 48 -29.94 -6.41 -0.41
N PRO A 49 -29.95 -7.42 0.47
CA PRO A 49 -30.76 -7.42 1.69
C PRO A 49 -30.49 -6.17 2.54
N THR A 50 -31.53 -5.68 3.20
CA THR A 50 -31.47 -4.40 3.95
C THR A 50 -30.44 -4.45 5.09
N ASP A 51 -30.26 -5.59 5.73
CA ASP A 51 -29.29 -5.82 6.79
C ASP A 51 -27.84 -5.69 6.29
N VAL A 52 -27.52 -6.29 5.14
CA VAL A 52 -26.20 -6.18 4.49
C VAL A 52 -25.94 -4.74 4.05
N LEU A 53 -26.96 -4.06 3.49
CA LEU A 53 -26.85 -2.66 3.09
C LEU A 53 -26.62 -1.74 4.30
N LEU A 54 -27.34 -1.95 5.39
CA LEU A 54 -27.16 -1.17 6.62
C LEU A 54 -25.80 -1.47 7.27
N ALA A 55 -25.36 -2.74 7.30
CA ALA A 55 -24.04 -3.11 7.77
C ALA A 55 -22.94 -2.39 6.95
N PHE A 56 -23.08 -2.37 5.64
CA PHE A 56 -22.17 -1.66 4.75
C PHE A 56 -22.12 -0.15 5.04
N LEU A 57 -23.27 0.50 5.21
CA LEU A 57 -23.33 1.95 5.51
C LEU A 57 -22.73 2.28 6.88
N VAL A 58 -23.02 1.51 7.91
CA VAL A 58 -22.38 1.67 9.24
C VAL A 58 -20.87 1.40 9.12
N GLY A 59 -20.50 0.36 8.39
CA GLY A 59 -19.10 0.06 8.05
C GLY A 59 -18.41 1.24 7.37
N ALA A 60 -19.05 1.90 6.41
CA ALA A 60 -18.51 3.08 5.72
C ALA A 60 -18.21 4.24 6.69
N VAL A 61 -19.12 4.50 7.64
CA VAL A 61 -18.90 5.52 8.67
C VAL A 61 -17.69 5.15 9.55
N LEU A 62 -17.60 3.90 9.99
CA LEU A 62 -16.47 3.41 10.79
C LEU A 62 -15.17 3.46 10.00
N LEU A 63 -15.20 3.16 8.70
CA LEU A 63 -14.03 3.29 7.81
C LEU A 63 -13.55 4.75 7.72
N ILE A 64 -14.46 5.69 7.47
CA ILE A 64 -14.11 7.11 7.33
C ILE A 64 -13.45 7.63 8.61
N VAL A 65 -14.07 7.37 9.76
CA VAL A 65 -13.53 7.81 11.06
C VAL A 65 -12.24 7.06 11.38
N GLY A 66 -12.23 5.74 11.19
CA GLY A 66 -11.09 4.87 11.42
C GLY A 66 -9.88 5.26 10.58
N MET A 67 -10.07 5.45 9.27
CA MET A 67 -9.03 5.84 8.33
C MET A 67 -8.48 7.25 8.64
N GLY A 68 -9.36 8.22 8.97
CA GLY A 68 -8.93 9.56 9.36
C GLY A 68 -8.05 9.56 10.62
N LEU A 69 -8.45 8.81 11.65
CA LEU A 69 -7.65 8.68 12.89
C LEU A 69 -6.35 7.91 12.64
N PHE A 70 -6.43 6.81 11.90
CA PHE A 70 -5.29 5.96 11.58
C PHE A 70 -4.22 6.71 10.79
N THR A 71 -4.59 7.43 9.70
CA THR A 71 -3.63 8.20 8.90
C THR A 71 -3.02 9.36 9.71
N LEU A 72 -3.81 10.04 10.55
CA LEU A 72 -3.29 11.03 11.48
C LEU A 72 -2.28 10.43 12.46
N GLY A 73 -2.58 9.23 12.96
CA GLY A 73 -1.70 8.48 13.85
C GLY A 73 -0.40 8.07 13.17
N ALA A 74 -0.47 7.54 11.94
CA ALA A 74 0.68 7.15 11.15
C ALA A 74 1.61 8.34 10.88
N ASP A 75 1.07 9.48 10.44
CA ASP A 75 1.85 10.72 10.23
C ASP A 75 2.47 11.26 11.54
N THR A 76 1.82 11.05 12.66
CA THR A 76 2.27 11.59 13.96
C THR A 76 3.27 10.69 14.66
N ALA A 77 3.19 9.38 14.46
CA ALA A 77 4.03 8.38 15.13
C ALA A 77 4.94 7.62 14.17
N MET A 78 4.38 6.95 13.14
CA MET A 78 5.13 6.02 12.30
C MET A 78 6.23 6.71 11.47
N LEU A 79 5.87 7.80 10.77
CA LEU A 79 6.84 8.58 9.99
C LEU A 79 8.01 9.09 10.86
N PRO A 80 7.77 9.81 11.98
CA PRO A 80 8.87 10.27 12.83
C PRO A 80 9.71 9.16 13.48
N ILE A 81 9.12 8.00 13.77
CA ILE A 81 9.86 6.84 14.27
C ILE A 81 10.79 6.33 13.16
N GLY A 82 10.24 6.08 11.95
CA GLY A 82 11.00 5.57 10.80
C GLY A 82 12.21 6.44 10.45
N GLU A 83 12.00 7.74 10.26
CA GLU A 83 13.07 8.70 9.93
C GLU A 83 14.21 8.69 10.97
N ARG A 84 13.84 8.75 12.25
CA ARG A 84 14.83 8.83 13.35
C ARG A 84 15.59 7.54 13.54
N VAL A 85 14.91 6.42 13.43
CA VAL A 85 15.54 5.10 13.51
C VAL A 85 16.50 4.92 12.34
N GLY A 86 16.07 5.25 11.10
CA GLY A 86 16.91 5.21 9.91
C GLY A 86 18.19 6.04 10.04
N ALA A 87 18.04 7.31 10.45
CA ALA A 87 19.19 8.20 10.68
C ALA A 87 20.11 7.68 11.79
N GLN A 88 19.57 7.14 12.88
CA GLN A 88 20.37 6.63 14.01
C GLN A 88 21.12 5.34 13.65
N MET A 89 20.50 4.44 12.87
CA MET A 89 21.15 3.22 12.39
C MET A 89 22.40 3.55 11.58
N THR A 90 22.30 4.51 10.65
CA THR A 90 23.41 4.89 9.78
C THR A 90 24.54 5.56 10.58
N LYS A 91 24.22 6.39 11.58
CA LYS A 91 25.20 7.00 12.49
C LYS A 91 26.04 5.99 13.26
N SER A 92 25.54 4.79 13.52
CA SER A 92 26.29 3.76 14.25
C SER A 92 27.52 3.26 13.49
N ARG A 93 27.59 3.44 12.15
CA ARG A 93 28.62 2.96 11.23
C ARG A 93 28.91 1.45 11.33
N LYS A 94 28.04 0.69 11.99
CA LYS A 94 28.17 -0.77 12.17
C LYS A 94 27.15 -1.48 11.29
N LEU A 95 27.62 -2.19 10.26
CA LEU A 95 26.77 -2.88 9.30
C LEU A 95 25.82 -3.88 9.97
N TRP A 96 26.30 -4.63 10.97
CA TRP A 96 25.46 -5.59 11.68
C TRP A 96 24.27 -4.95 12.39
N VAL A 97 24.42 -3.69 12.90
CA VAL A 97 23.31 -2.93 13.49
C VAL A 97 22.25 -2.63 12.45
N VAL A 98 22.68 -2.18 11.27
CA VAL A 98 21.76 -1.94 10.15
C VAL A 98 21.00 -3.21 9.80
N VAL A 99 21.69 -4.34 9.64
CA VAL A 99 21.09 -5.63 9.29
C VAL A 99 20.09 -6.08 10.36
N CYS A 100 20.52 -6.16 11.63
CA CYS A 100 19.66 -6.67 12.70
C CYS A 100 18.44 -5.76 12.96
N VAL A 101 18.64 -4.45 12.99
CA VAL A 101 17.55 -3.50 13.25
C VAL A 101 16.57 -3.46 12.07
N SER A 102 17.06 -3.49 10.82
CA SER A 102 16.18 -3.54 9.64
C SER A 102 15.35 -4.81 9.58
N LEU A 103 15.99 -5.97 9.84
CA LEU A 103 15.29 -7.25 9.89
C LEU A 103 14.17 -7.24 10.94
N LEU A 104 14.50 -6.79 12.15
CA LEU A 104 13.55 -6.72 13.25
C LEU A 104 12.39 -5.77 12.94
N ILE A 105 12.70 -4.59 12.40
CA ILE A 105 11.69 -3.60 12.01
C ILE A 105 10.79 -4.14 10.92
N GLY A 106 11.37 -4.72 9.85
CA GLY A 106 10.60 -5.29 8.76
C GLY A 106 9.60 -6.33 9.27
N ILE A 107 10.02 -7.22 10.15
CA ILE A 107 9.15 -8.23 10.77
C ILE A 107 8.05 -7.56 11.60
N ILE A 108 8.40 -6.64 12.50
CA ILE A 108 7.47 -6.00 13.43
C ILE A 108 6.41 -5.18 12.68
N VAL A 109 6.82 -4.37 11.71
CA VAL A 109 5.90 -3.50 10.96
C VAL A 109 4.96 -4.33 10.09
N THR A 110 5.46 -5.41 9.50
CA THR A 110 4.63 -6.30 8.65
C THR A 110 3.60 -7.09 9.46
N ILE A 111 3.96 -7.60 10.64
CA ILE A 111 2.99 -8.25 11.54
C ILE A 111 1.85 -7.29 11.91
N SER A 112 2.15 -6.00 12.00
CA SER A 112 1.17 -4.96 12.35
C SER A 112 0.30 -4.51 11.17
N GLU A 113 0.55 -4.99 9.95
CA GLU A 113 -0.21 -4.60 8.76
C GLU A 113 -1.60 -5.22 8.76
N PRO A 114 -2.68 -4.41 8.82
CA PRO A 114 -4.05 -4.92 8.89
C PRO A 114 -4.46 -5.71 7.65
N ASP A 115 -3.98 -5.32 6.47
CA ASP A 115 -4.34 -5.97 5.22
C ASP A 115 -3.80 -7.40 5.14
N LEU A 116 -2.62 -7.64 5.74
CA LEU A 116 -2.05 -8.98 5.86
C LEU A 116 -2.90 -9.87 6.78
N GLN A 117 -3.49 -9.30 7.85
CA GLN A 117 -4.40 -10.03 8.72
C GLN A 117 -5.66 -10.46 7.97
N VAL A 118 -6.23 -9.56 7.15
CA VAL A 118 -7.40 -9.84 6.31
C VAL A 118 -7.08 -10.94 5.28
N LEU A 119 -5.97 -10.81 4.55
CA LEU A 119 -5.55 -11.83 3.59
C LEU A 119 -5.37 -13.19 4.25
N ALA A 120 -4.65 -13.23 5.39
CA ALA A 120 -4.39 -14.48 6.11
C ALA A 120 -5.69 -15.17 6.55
N GLY A 121 -6.71 -14.42 6.94
CA GLY A 121 -8.03 -14.94 7.27
C GLY A 121 -8.81 -15.50 6.08
N GLN A 122 -8.45 -15.13 4.85
CA GLN A 122 -9.11 -15.58 3.61
C GLN A 122 -8.41 -16.79 2.96
N VAL A 123 -7.13 -17.05 3.30
CA VAL A 123 -6.34 -18.13 2.70
C VAL A 123 -6.64 -19.47 3.40
N PRO A 124 -7.21 -20.46 2.70
CA PRO A 124 -7.48 -21.75 3.32
C PRO A 124 -6.21 -22.61 3.48
N GLY A 125 -6.22 -23.49 4.46
CA GLY A 125 -5.21 -24.56 4.61
C GLY A 125 -3.89 -24.15 5.27
N ILE A 126 -3.62 -22.86 5.47
CA ILE A 126 -2.44 -22.38 6.20
C ILE A 126 -2.90 -21.66 7.48
N PRO A 127 -2.36 -22.00 8.66
CA PRO A 127 -2.66 -21.23 9.86
C PRO A 127 -2.22 -19.77 9.71
N ASN A 128 -3.10 -18.82 10.07
CA ASN A 128 -2.86 -17.37 9.92
C ASN A 128 -1.50 -16.94 10.49
N ALA A 129 -1.15 -17.42 11.69
CA ALA A 129 0.13 -17.08 12.32
C ALA A 129 1.36 -17.53 11.51
N VAL A 130 1.25 -18.67 10.82
CA VAL A 130 2.34 -19.21 9.97
C VAL A 130 2.49 -18.36 8.72
N LEU A 131 1.38 -18.04 8.05
CA LEU A 131 1.38 -17.18 6.86
C LEU A 131 1.93 -15.79 7.19
N ILE A 132 1.38 -15.15 8.23
CA ILE A 132 1.83 -13.82 8.68
C ILE A 132 3.31 -13.84 9.07
N GLY A 133 3.75 -14.86 9.80
CA GLY A 133 5.15 -15.01 10.22
C GLY A 133 6.11 -15.17 9.04
N ALA A 134 5.78 -16.05 8.09
CA ALA A 134 6.58 -16.26 6.90
C ALA A 134 6.71 -14.98 6.06
N VAL A 135 5.58 -14.33 5.81
CA VAL A 135 5.50 -13.05 5.08
C VAL A 135 6.32 -11.97 5.78
N ALA A 136 6.18 -11.82 7.10
CA ALA A 136 6.91 -10.83 7.88
C ALA A 136 8.44 -11.04 7.83
N VAL A 137 8.89 -12.29 7.91
CA VAL A 137 10.31 -12.64 7.73
C VAL A 137 10.78 -12.30 6.32
N GLY A 138 9.96 -12.59 5.30
CA GLY A 138 10.24 -12.21 3.91
C GLY A 138 10.45 -10.71 3.74
N VAL A 139 9.53 -9.88 4.24
CA VAL A 139 9.67 -8.41 4.24
C VAL A 139 10.93 -7.97 5.01
N GLY A 140 11.17 -8.56 6.19
CA GLY A 140 12.35 -8.24 7.00
C GLY A 140 13.65 -8.47 6.25
N ILE A 141 13.81 -9.61 5.58
CA ILE A 141 14.99 -9.93 4.77
C ILE A 141 15.14 -8.93 3.62
N PHE A 142 14.06 -8.66 2.89
CA PHE A 142 14.12 -7.74 1.75
C PHE A 142 14.23 -6.26 2.16
N LEU A 143 13.78 -5.88 3.34
CA LEU A 143 14.10 -4.56 3.91
C LEU A 143 15.61 -4.42 4.20
N VAL A 144 16.26 -5.48 4.70
CA VAL A 144 17.72 -5.49 4.82
C VAL A 144 18.38 -5.30 3.45
N VAL A 145 17.97 -6.07 2.44
CA VAL A 145 18.51 -5.95 1.07
C VAL A 145 18.29 -4.54 0.52
N ALA A 146 17.11 -3.97 0.74
CA ALA A 146 16.75 -2.63 0.28
C ALA A 146 17.61 -1.53 0.92
N LEU A 147 17.88 -1.61 2.23
CA LEU A 147 18.73 -0.64 2.91
C LEU A 147 20.22 -0.84 2.58
N LEU A 148 20.68 -2.09 2.45
CA LEU A 148 22.03 -2.38 1.97
C LEU A 148 22.25 -1.86 0.54
N ARG A 149 21.23 -1.94 -0.33
CA ARG A 149 21.25 -1.33 -1.66
C ARG A 149 21.55 0.17 -1.58
N ILE A 150 20.88 0.90 -0.68
CA ILE A 150 21.13 2.35 -0.50
C ILE A 150 22.56 2.60 -0.03
N LEU A 151 23.05 1.82 0.93
CA LEU A 151 24.40 1.99 1.51
C LEU A 151 25.51 1.67 0.50
N PHE A 152 25.34 0.60 -0.28
CA PHE A 152 26.34 0.16 -1.27
C PHE A 152 26.08 0.69 -2.69
N GLN A 153 25.04 1.53 -2.88
CA GLN A 153 24.68 2.13 -4.17
C GLN A 153 24.43 1.09 -5.29
N ILE A 154 23.84 -0.06 -4.93
CA ILE A 154 23.53 -1.13 -5.88
C ILE A 154 22.37 -0.68 -6.79
N PRO A 155 22.44 -0.87 -8.11
CA PRO A 155 21.38 -0.47 -9.02
C PRO A 155 20.11 -1.27 -8.79
N LEU A 156 18.96 -0.57 -8.62
CA LEU A 156 17.66 -1.18 -8.34
C LEU A 156 17.25 -2.18 -9.42
N ASN A 157 17.41 -1.82 -10.70
CA ASN A 157 16.99 -2.66 -11.82
C ASN A 157 17.62 -4.05 -11.79
N GLY A 158 18.93 -4.14 -11.46
CA GLY A 158 19.61 -5.44 -11.35
C GLY A 158 19.03 -6.33 -10.24
N LEU A 159 18.73 -5.73 -9.09
CA LEU A 159 18.10 -6.45 -7.98
C LEU A 159 16.67 -6.90 -8.31
N LEU A 160 15.88 -6.04 -8.96
CA LEU A 160 14.52 -6.39 -9.37
C LEU A 160 14.53 -7.55 -10.39
N ILE A 161 15.38 -7.46 -11.42
CA ILE A 161 15.49 -8.53 -12.43
C ILE A 161 15.88 -9.85 -11.77
N ALA A 162 16.93 -9.86 -10.93
CA ALA A 162 17.35 -11.05 -10.22
C ALA A 162 16.22 -11.61 -9.33
N SER A 163 15.51 -10.74 -8.61
CA SER A 163 14.40 -11.13 -7.75
C SER A 163 13.24 -11.75 -8.53
N TYR A 164 12.84 -11.16 -9.65
CA TYR A 164 11.75 -11.71 -10.47
C TYR A 164 12.13 -13.00 -11.20
N ILE A 165 13.40 -13.16 -11.59
CA ILE A 165 13.90 -14.46 -12.11
C ILE A 165 13.73 -15.53 -11.03
N VAL A 166 14.12 -15.26 -9.78
CA VAL A 166 13.97 -16.21 -8.67
C VAL A 166 12.48 -16.47 -8.38
N ILE A 167 11.64 -15.42 -8.34
CA ILE A 167 10.19 -15.57 -8.13
C ILE A 167 9.58 -16.49 -9.18
N PHE A 168 9.77 -16.21 -10.47
CA PHE A 168 9.14 -17.00 -11.53
C PHE A 168 9.73 -18.39 -11.64
N THR A 169 11.02 -18.57 -11.32
CA THR A 169 11.63 -19.92 -11.23
C THR A 169 10.97 -20.72 -10.11
N LEU A 170 10.84 -20.14 -8.91
CA LEU A 170 10.21 -20.81 -7.77
C LEU A 170 8.73 -21.08 -8.02
N ALA A 171 8.04 -20.13 -8.62
CA ALA A 171 6.64 -20.24 -8.98
C ALA A 171 6.35 -21.35 -10.00
N ALA A 172 7.31 -21.69 -10.87
CA ALA A 172 7.17 -22.82 -11.80
C ALA A 172 7.12 -24.18 -11.08
N PHE A 173 7.66 -24.30 -9.87
CA PHE A 173 7.63 -25.50 -9.05
C PHE A 173 6.55 -25.48 -7.97
N ALA A 174 5.96 -24.34 -7.69
CA ALA A 174 4.94 -24.19 -6.64
C ALA A 174 3.58 -24.76 -7.09
N PRO A 175 2.78 -25.30 -6.15
CA PRO A 175 1.40 -25.71 -6.43
C PRO A 175 0.55 -24.56 -6.96
N LYS A 176 -0.28 -24.82 -7.96
CA LYS A 176 -1.10 -23.79 -8.64
C LYS A 176 -2.01 -23.02 -7.68
N ASP A 177 -2.52 -23.69 -6.65
CA ASP A 177 -3.43 -23.11 -5.65
C ASP A 177 -2.77 -22.01 -4.81
N PHE A 178 -1.44 -22.03 -4.66
CA PHE A 178 -0.73 -21.00 -3.89
C PHE A 178 -0.19 -19.84 -4.72
N LEU A 179 -0.18 -19.97 -6.05
CA LEU A 179 0.44 -18.96 -6.92
C LEU A 179 -0.23 -17.60 -6.78
N ALA A 180 -1.55 -17.56 -6.89
CA ALA A 180 -2.31 -16.32 -6.79
C ALA A 180 -2.14 -15.67 -5.40
N VAL A 181 -2.23 -16.46 -4.35
CA VAL A 181 -2.03 -16.04 -2.95
C VAL A 181 -0.61 -15.52 -2.72
N ALA A 182 0.41 -16.19 -3.28
CA ALA A 182 1.79 -15.75 -3.14
C ALA A 182 2.02 -14.37 -3.76
N PHE A 183 1.51 -14.13 -4.96
CA PHE A 183 1.64 -12.83 -5.59
C PHE A 183 0.76 -11.76 -4.91
N ASP A 184 -0.44 -12.10 -4.41
CA ASP A 184 -1.28 -11.20 -3.63
C ASP A 184 -0.59 -10.77 -2.34
N SER A 185 0.15 -11.68 -1.67
CA SER A 185 0.88 -11.35 -0.45
C SER A 185 1.92 -10.23 -0.65
N GLY A 186 2.52 -10.13 -1.83
CA GLY A 186 3.45 -9.06 -2.19
C GLY A 186 2.80 -7.68 -2.20
N GLY A 187 1.55 -7.59 -2.65
CA GLY A 187 0.78 -6.34 -2.66
C GLY A 187 0.21 -5.98 -1.29
N VAL A 188 -0.37 -6.96 -0.60
CA VAL A 188 -1.05 -6.75 0.69
C VAL A 188 -0.10 -6.31 1.81
N THR A 189 1.17 -6.69 1.77
CA THR A 189 2.15 -6.32 2.80
C THR A 189 2.66 -4.89 2.73
N THR A 190 2.37 -4.20 1.65
CA THR A 190 2.75 -2.80 1.43
C THR A 190 1.55 -1.87 1.57
N GLY A 191 0.89 -1.97 2.71
CA GLY A 191 -0.30 -1.21 3.05
C GLY A 191 -0.01 0.09 3.82
N PRO A 192 -1.05 0.67 4.42
CA PRO A 192 -1.02 2.02 4.97
C PRO A 192 -0.13 2.19 6.21
N MET A 193 0.30 1.12 6.88
CA MET A 193 1.28 1.19 7.96
C MET A 193 2.71 1.00 7.47
N THR A 194 2.92 -0.02 6.67
CA THR A 194 4.24 -0.46 6.23
C THR A 194 4.89 0.54 5.28
N VAL A 195 4.13 1.06 4.31
CA VAL A 195 4.66 1.99 3.30
C VAL A 195 5.20 3.28 3.90
N PRO A 196 4.43 4.07 4.68
CA PRO A 196 4.96 5.31 5.25
C PRO A 196 6.17 5.08 6.14
N PHE A 197 6.17 3.97 6.89
CA PHE A 197 7.29 3.64 7.78
C PHE A 197 8.55 3.28 7.01
N ILE A 198 8.47 2.40 6.00
CA ILE A 198 9.62 1.98 5.18
C ILE A 198 10.18 3.16 4.39
N MET A 199 9.32 3.99 3.80
CA MET A 199 9.74 5.18 3.06
C MET A 199 10.43 6.19 3.99
N ALA A 200 9.90 6.42 5.20
CA ALA A 200 10.52 7.28 6.20
C ALA A 200 11.88 6.72 6.68
N LEU A 201 11.97 5.41 6.88
CA LEU A 201 13.21 4.73 7.23
C LEU A 201 14.27 4.91 6.13
N GLY A 202 13.89 4.73 4.88
CA GLY A 202 14.75 4.94 3.71
C GLY A 202 15.23 6.38 3.59
N LEU A 203 14.33 7.34 3.78
CA LEU A 203 14.68 8.76 3.81
C LEU A 203 15.64 9.07 4.95
N GLY A 204 15.42 8.49 6.14
CA GLY A 204 16.32 8.62 7.29
C GLY A 204 17.72 8.06 7.01
N VAL A 205 17.82 6.93 6.32
CA VAL A 205 19.11 6.34 5.90
C VAL A 205 19.76 7.18 4.80
N SER A 206 19.05 7.59 3.78
CA SER A 206 19.56 8.35 2.65
C SER A 206 19.98 9.77 3.04
N SER A 207 19.31 10.41 4.00
CA SER A 207 19.62 11.76 4.49
C SER A 207 21.00 11.89 5.15
N THR A 208 21.62 10.77 5.52
CA THR A 208 22.99 10.76 6.07
C THR A 208 24.05 10.79 4.98
N ARG A 209 23.69 10.65 3.72
CA ARG A 209 24.56 10.72 2.55
C ARG A 209 24.58 12.16 2.03
N SER A 210 25.77 12.61 1.60
CA SER A 210 25.97 13.97 1.09
C SER A 210 25.94 14.06 -0.45
N ASP A 211 25.63 12.94 -1.14
CA ASP A 211 25.59 12.89 -2.59
C ASP A 211 24.22 13.35 -3.14
N GLY A 212 24.23 14.04 -4.28
CA GLY A 212 23.01 14.59 -4.90
C GLY A 212 21.98 13.54 -5.34
N LYS A 213 22.30 12.23 -5.24
CA LYS A 213 21.42 11.12 -5.59
C LYS A 213 20.71 10.49 -4.39
N ALA A 214 20.99 10.95 -3.18
CA ALA A 214 20.43 10.39 -1.95
C ALA A 214 18.89 10.35 -1.96
N GLY A 215 18.22 11.40 -2.50
CA GLY A 215 16.77 11.46 -2.63
C GLY A 215 16.21 10.44 -3.62
N GLU A 216 16.88 10.23 -4.76
CA GLU A 216 16.44 9.24 -5.76
C GLU A 216 16.59 7.80 -5.25
N ASP A 217 17.65 7.52 -4.50
CA ASP A 217 17.94 6.20 -3.94
C ASP A 217 16.97 5.82 -2.80
N SER A 218 16.20 6.75 -2.24
CA SER A 218 15.16 6.47 -1.25
C SER A 218 13.94 5.75 -1.84
N PHE A 219 13.75 5.80 -3.16
CA PHE A 219 12.73 5.02 -3.85
C PHE A 219 13.21 3.60 -4.17
N GLY A 220 12.25 2.70 -4.39
CA GLY A 220 12.48 1.29 -4.67
C GLY A 220 12.59 0.40 -3.43
N LEU A 221 12.35 0.97 -2.25
CA LEU A 221 12.34 0.22 -0.99
C LEU A 221 11.09 -0.63 -0.86
N VAL A 222 9.93 -0.03 -1.13
CA VAL A 222 8.63 -0.71 -1.08
C VAL A 222 8.60 -1.84 -2.12
N ALA A 223 9.13 -1.58 -3.32
CA ALA A 223 9.28 -2.57 -4.38
C ALA A 223 10.05 -3.82 -3.95
N LEU A 224 11.20 -3.63 -3.31
CA LEU A 224 12.00 -4.76 -2.82
C LEU A 224 11.31 -5.45 -1.65
N CYS A 225 10.68 -4.72 -0.75
CA CYS A 225 9.91 -5.29 0.36
C CYS A 225 8.71 -6.12 -0.13
N SER A 226 8.12 -5.83 -1.29
CA SER A 226 7.05 -6.62 -1.90
C SER A 226 7.53 -7.97 -2.45
N VAL A 227 8.81 -8.09 -2.83
CA VAL A 227 9.41 -9.34 -3.30
C VAL A 227 9.48 -10.40 -2.20
N GLY A 228 9.83 -9.98 -0.98
CA GLY A 228 10.02 -10.87 0.16
C GLY A 228 8.81 -11.75 0.47
N PRO A 229 7.62 -11.20 0.62
CA PRO A 229 6.37 -11.94 0.81
C PRO A 229 6.10 -12.97 -0.26
N VAL A 230 6.25 -12.58 -1.53
CA VAL A 230 6.02 -13.50 -2.66
C VAL A 230 6.93 -14.73 -2.54
N LEU A 231 8.23 -14.53 -2.31
CA LEU A 231 9.19 -15.61 -2.12
C LEU A 231 8.91 -16.44 -0.87
N ALA A 232 8.53 -15.80 0.23
CA ALA A 232 8.20 -16.47 1.48
C ALA A 232 6.98 -17.39 1.32
N VAL A 233 5.91 -16.92 0.69
CA VAL A 233 4.70 -17.72 0.46
C VAL A 233 4.94 -18.82 -0.57
N LEU A 234 5.69 -18.55 -1.65
CA LEU A 234 6.09 -19.61 -2.59
C LEU A 234 6.92 -20.71 -1.91
N THR A 235 7.83 -20.33 -1.03
CA THR A 235 8.64 -21.29 -0.26
C THR A 235 7.76 -22.07 0.73
N LEU A 236 6.83 -21.39 1.39
CA LEU A 236 5.87 -22.00 2.29
C LEU A 236 4.96 -23.00 1.56
N ALA A 237 4.54 -22.68 0.34
CA ALA A 237 3.74 -23.55 -0.51
C ALA A 237 4.42 -24.89 -0.86
N LEU A 238 5.74 -24.93 -0.90
CA LEU A 238 6.49 -26.18 -1.10
C LEU A 238 6.48 -27.07 0.15
N ALA A 239 6.26 -26.51 1.34
CA ALA A 239 6.20 -27.23 2.61
C ALA A 239 4.77 -27.66 2.98
N TYR A 240 3.76 -26.99 2.45
CA TYR A 240 2.34 -27.28 2.69
C TYR A 240 1.70 -27.90 1.44
N PRO A 241 1.29 -29.18 1.49
CA PRO A 241 0.98 -29.95 0.28
C PRO A 241 -0.33 -29.63 -0.43
N ALA A 242 -1.26 -28.88 0.15
CA ALA A 242 -2.46 -28.41 -0.53
C ALA A 242 -3.09 -27.23 0.21
N ALA A 243 -3.62 -26.28 -0.52
CA ALA A 243 -4.61 -25.35 0.03
C ALA A 243 -5.84 -26.18 0.48
N GLY A 244 -6.30 -25.94 1.70
CA GLY A 244 -7.56 -26.53 2.16
C GLY A 244 -8.72 -26.10 1.25
N SER A 245 -9.87 -26.78 1.32
CA SER A 245 -11.06 -26.32 0.61
C SER A 245 -11.45 -24.93 1.14
N TYR A 246 -11.65 -24.00 0.21
CA TYR A 246 -12.17 -22.67 0.57
C TYR A 246 -13.54 -22.81 1.22
N VAL A 247 -13.71 -22.18 2.37
CA VAL A 247 -15.01 -22.10 3.06
C VAL A 247 -15.59 -20.73 2.73
N PRO A 248 -16.76 -20.67 2.05
CA PRO A 248 -17.41 -19.40 1.74
C PRO A 248 -17.61 -18.54 2.98
N SER A 249 -17.31 -17.26 2.89
CA SER A 249 -17.60 -16.33 3.97
C SER A 249 -19.11 -16.26 4.17
N VAL A 250 -19.56 -16.62 5.36
CA VAL A 250 -20.97 -16.48 5.74
C VAL A 250 -21.27 -14.98 5.87
N VAL A 251 -22.17 -14.47 5.05
CA VAL A 251 -22.70 -13.11 5.22
C VAL A 251 -23.55 -13.14 6.49
N PRO A 252 -23.21 -12.37 7.54
CA PRO A 252 -24.00 -12.35 8.75
C PRO A 252 -25.40 -11.81 8.45
N GLU A 253 -26.43 -12.61 8.70
CA GLU A 253 -27.82 -12.17 8.61
C GLU A 253 -28.21 -11.46 9.90
N ALA A 254 -28.81 -10.29 9.79
CA ALA A 254 -29.34 -9.54 10.91
C ALA A 254 -30.82 -9.27 10.67
N GLY A 255 -31.69 -9.98 11.39
CA GLY A 255 -33.15 -9.87 11.27
C GLY A 255 -33.69 -8.50 11.70
N ASP A 256 -32.96 -7.78 12.56
CA ASP A 256 -33.34 -6.45 13.03
C ASP A 256 -32.11 -5.54 13.32
N SER A 257 -32.38 -4.26 13.62
CA SER A 257 -31.32 -3.27 13.96
C SER A 257 -30.58 -3.61 15.26
N ARG A 258 -31.17 -4.37 16.15
CA ARG A 258 -30.53 -4.78 17.41
C ARG A 258 -29.52 -5.89 17.18
N GLU A 259 -29.82 -6.82 16.28
CA GLU A 259 -28.87 -7.86 15.86
C GLU A 259 -27.72 -7.23 15.08
N LEU A 260 -27.99 -6.30 14.18
CA LEU A 260 -26.96 -5.52 13.48
C LEU A 260 -26.03 -4.82 14.47
N TRP A 261 -26.58 -4.14 15.48
CA TRP A 261 -25.76 -3.51 16.53
C TRP A 261 -24.90 -4.53 17.28
N ARG A 262 -25.43 -5.72 17.58
CA ARG A 262 -24.69 -6.80 18.25
C ARG A 262 -23.51 -7.27 17.42
N LEU A 263 -23.63 -7.38 16.09
CA LEU A 263 -22.51 -7.75 15.21
C LEU A 263 -21.34 -6.77 15.36
N PHE A 264 -21.60 -5.47 15.32
CA PHE A 264 -20.56 -4.46 15.54
C PHE A 264 -20.03 -4.46 16.97
N ALA A 265 -20.91 -4.59 17.97
CA ALA A 265 -20.52 -4.62 19.38
C ALA A 265 -19.68 -5.86 19.75
N GLN A 266 -19.87 -6.98 19.07
CA GLN A 266 -19.05 -8.18 19.21
C GLN A 266 -17.75 -8.09 18.42
N GLY A 267 -17.73 -7.46 17.25
CA GLY A 267 -16.54 -7.24 16.43
C GLY A 267 -15.54 -6.30 17.09
N LEU A 268 -16.01 -5.18 17.68
CA LEU A 268 -15.13 -4.18 18.29
C LEU A 268 -14.11 -4.74 19.30
N PRO A 269 -14.47 -5.55 20.29
CA PRO A 269 -13.50 -6.11 21.24
C PRO A 269 -12.56 -7.13 20.60
N VAL A 270 -13.01 -7.86 19.58
CA VAL A 270 -12.17 -8.80 18.83
C VAL A 270 -11.06 -8.02 18.12
N TYR A 271 -11.44 -7.03 17.31
CA TYR A 271 -10.45 -6.22 16.57
C TYR A 271 -9.63 -5.30 17.50
N ALA A 272 -10.17 -4.88 18.64
CA ALA A 272 -9.38 -4.19 19.66
C ALA A 272 -8.25 -5.06 20.18
N LYS A 273 -8.50 -6.33 20.47
CA LYS A 273 -7.49 -7.29 20.90
C LYS A 273 -6.47 -7.59 19.79
N GLU A 274 -6.93 -7.83 18.57
CA GLU A 274 -6.06 -8.11 17.41
C GLU A 274 -5.14 -6.92 17.10
N MET A 275 -5.69 -5.72 16.97
CA MET A 275 -4.91 -4.52 16.68
C MET A 275 -3.99 -4.12 17.83
N GLY A 276 -4.40 -4.39 19.08
CA GLY A 276 -3.54 -4.23 20.24
C GLY A 276 -2.33 -5.16 20.21
N ALA A 277 -2.55 -6.43 19.86
CA ALA A 277 -1.47 -7.41 19.69
C ALA A 277 -0.55 -7.05 18.50
N ALA A 278 -1.10 -6.56 17.41
CA ALA A 278 -0.36 -6.15 16.21
C ALA A 278 0.51 -4.91 16.46
N LEU A 279 0.01 -3.89 17.19
CA LEU A 279 0.74 -2.66 17.49
C LEU A 279 1.71 -2.76 18.67
N ALA A 280 1.49 -3.72 19.58
CA ALA A 280 2.35 -3.89 20.76
C ALA A 280 3.84 -4.05 20.42
N PRO A 281 4.26 -4.84 19.40
CA PRO A 281 5.67 -4.94 19.01
C PRO A 281 6.27 -3.60 18.55
N ILE A 282 5.52 -2.77 17.81
CA ILE A 282 5.99 -1.43 17.39
C ILE A 282 6.18 -0.52 18.61
N ALA A 283 5.21 -0.52 19.52
CA ALA A 283 5.29 0.28 20.74
C ALA A 283 6.46 -0.16 21.62
N ALA A 284 6.67 -1.46 21.78
CA ALA A 284 7.80 -2.03 22.52
C ALA A 284 9.14 -1.69 21.86
N PHE A 285 9.24 -1.83 20.53
CA PHE A 285 10.42 -1.44 19.77
C PHE A 285 10.74 0.04 19.96
N PHE A 286 9.75 0.92 19.82
CA PHE A 286 9.94 2.35 20.05
C PHE A 286 10.41 2.63 21.48
N ALA A 287 9.81 1.99 22.49
CA ALA A 287 10.19 2.17 23.90
C ALA A 287 11.66 1.76 24.15
N VAL A 288 12.07 0.59 23.63
CA VAL A 288 13.46 0.12 23.74
C VAL A 288 14.41 1.08 23.02
N PHE A 289 14.07 1.49 21.78
CA PHE A 289 14.93 2.39 21.00
C PHE A 289 15.00 3.80 21.60
N GLN A 290 13.91 4.26 22.22
CA GLN A 290 13.86 5.53 22.94
C GLN A 290 14.86 5.56 24.10
N VAL A 291 14.93 4.46 24.88
CA VAL A 291 15.82 4.37 26.06
C VAL A 291 17.28 4.16 25.64
N THR A 292 17.53 3.34 24.62
CA THR A 292 18.89 2.94 24.22
C THR A 292 19.59 3.92 23.27
N SER A 293 18.84 4.58 22.40
CA SER A 293 19.46 5.28 21.26
C SER A 293 18.87 6.65 20.94
N LEU A 294 17.56 6.84 21.00
CA LEU A 294 16.93 8.07 20.51
C LEU A 294 16.97 9.22 21.52
N HIS A 295 16.81 8.94 22.81
CA HIS A 295 16.81 9.91 23.92
C HIS A 295 16.00 11.19 23.63
N LEU A 296 14.79 11.03 23.06
CA LEU A 296 13.94 12.14 22.65
C LEU A 296 13.39 12.91 23.86
N PRO A 297 13.19 14.22 23.72
CA PRO A 297 12.55 15.01 24.76
C PRO A 297 11.12 14.54 25.02
N ARG A 298 10.65 14.64 26.26
CA ARG A 298 9.32 14.17 26.71
C ARG A 298 8.17 14.64 25.82
N LYS A 299 8.24 15.85 25.25
CA LYS A 299 7.22 16.39 24.34
C LYS A 299 7.08 15.57 23.04
N ASN A 300 8.20 15.10 22.50
CA ASN A 300 8.21 14.29 21.28
C ASN A 300 7.74 12.86 21.56
N VAL A 301 8.17 12.29 22.70
CA VAL A 301 7.70 10.97 23.16
C VAL A 301 6.18 11.00 23.34
N LEU A 302 5.64 12.00 24.04
CA LEU A 302 4.19 12.16 24.21
C LEU A 302 3.46 12.30 22.88
N LYS A 303 4.02 13.07 21.92
CA LYS A 303 3.43 13.21 20.59
C LYS A 303 3.34 11.88 19.86
N ILE A 304 4.41 11.08 19.90
CA ILE A 304 4.46 9.74 19.27
C ILE A 304 3.48 8.79 19.98
N THR A 305 3.42 8.79 21.31
CA THR A 305 2.48 7.95 22.07
C THR A 305 1.03 8.28 21.74
N VAL A 306 0.68 9.56 21.63
CA VAL A 306 -0.65 10.00 21.21
C VAL A 306 -0.93 9.60 19.75
N GLY A 307 0.07 9.67 18.87
CA GLY A 307 -0.04 9.18 17.49
C GLY A 307 -0.31 7.66 17.45
N LEU A 308 0.41 6.87 18.24
CA LEU A 308 0.16 5.42 18.38
C LEU A 308 -1.27 5.11 18.88
N LEU A 309 -1.79 5.93 19.81
CA LEU A 309 -3.15 5.78 20.30
C LEU A 309 -4.18 6.10 19.20
N TYR A 310 -3.96 7.15 18.40
CA TYR A 310 -4.80 7.44 17.23
C TYR A 310 -4.74 6.31 16.20
N THR A 311 -3.55 5.78 15.93
CA THR A 311 -3.37 4.61 15.06
C THR A 311 -4.18 3.43 15.58
N TYR A 312 -4.08 3.11 16.86
CA TYR A 312 -4.80 1.99 17.48
C TYR A 312 -6.32 2.14 17.36
N ILE A 313 -6.88 3.28 17.80
CA ILE A 313 -8.32 3.52 17.74
C ILE A 313 -8.79 3.52 16.28
N GLY A 314 -8.04 4.16 15.40
CA GLY A 314 -8.33 4.20 13.98
C GLY A 314 -8.37 2.83 13.34
N LEU A 315 -7.41 1.96 13.63
CA LEU A 315 -7.34 0.59 13.12
C LEU A 315 -8.49 -0.29 13.65
N VAL A 316 -8.84 -0.16 14.93
CA VAL A 316 -9.97 -0.92 15.51
C VAL A 316 -11.27 -0.57 14.79
N LEU A 317 -11.55 0.72 14.58
CA LEU A 317 -12.74 1.16 13.86
C LEU A 317 -12.70 0.73 12.39
N PHE A 318 -11.55 0.88 11.74
CA PHE A 318 -11.34 0.49 10.36
C PHE A 318 -11.60 -1.02 10.17
N MET A 319 -10.93 -1.88 10.95
CA MET A 319 -11.07 -3.34 10.85
C MET A 319 -12.48 -3.82 11.19
N THR A 320 -13.16 -3.17 12.14
CA THR A 320 -14.55 -3.47 12.44
C THR A 320 -15.45 -3.12 11.25
N GLY A 321 -15.27 -1.94 10.66
CA GLY A 321 -16.04 -1.50 9.49
C GLY A 321 -15.81 -2.38 8.26
N VAL A 322 -14.56 -2.81 8.05
CA VAL A 322 -14.18 -3.71 6.96
C VAL A 322 -14.84 -5.08 7.12
N ASN A 323 -14.58 -5.76 8.23
CA ASN A 323 -14.95 -7.17 8.37
C ASN A 323 -16.47 -7.37 8.60
N VAL A 324 -17.13 -6.41 9.26
CA VAL A 324 -18.58 -6.51 9.51
C VAL A 324 -19.41 -5.91 8.36
N GLY A 325 -18.87 -4.90 7.66
CA GLY A 325 -19.62 -4.17 6.63
C GLY A 325 -19.15 -4.41 5.20
N PHE A 326 -17.87 -4.08 4.90
CA PHE A 326 -17.38 -4.03 3.52
C PHE A 326 -17.15 -5.41 2.91
N LEU A 327 -16.51 -6.32 3.61
CA LEU A 327 -16.19 -7.65 3.12
C LEU A 327 -17.46 -8.45 2.78
N PRO A 328 -18.48 -8.54 3.67
CA PRO A 328 -19.74 -9.22 3.34
C PRO A 328 -20.48 -8.57 2.16
N ALA A 329 -20.52 -7.24 2.12
CA ALA A 329 -21.19 -6.51 1.04
C ALA A 329 -20.48 -6.72 -0.31
N GLY A 330 -19.12 -6.69 -0.33
CA GLY A 330 -18.34 -6.97 -1.53
C GLY A 330 -18.62 -8.38 -2.08
N SER A 331 -18.55 -9.40 -1.23
CA SER A 331 -18.83 -10.78 -1.60
C SER A 331 -20.27 -10.95 -2.11
N TYR A 332 -21.25 -10.37 -1.41
CA TYR A 332 -22.66 -10.45 -1.82
C TYR A 332 -22.90 -9.78 -3.19
N LEU A 333 -22.35 -8.58 -3.40
CA LEU A 333 -22.46 -7.87 -4.68
C LEU A 333 -21.81 -8.66 -5.82
N GLY A 334 -20.64 -9.25 -5.57
CA GLY A 334 -19.98 -10.11 -6.55
C GLY A 334 -20.87 -11.28 -6.98
N ARG A 335 -21.51 -11.95 -6.01
CA ARG A 335 -22.47 -13.04 -6.27
C ARG A 335 -23.67 -12.58 -7.09
N GLN A 336 -24.28 -11.44 -6.73
CA GLN A 336 -25.48 -10.93 -7.41
C GLN A 336 -25.18 -10.51 -8.85
N ILE A 337 -24.07 -9.82 -9.09
CA ILE A 337 -23.70 -9.35 -10.43
C ILE A 337 -23.28 -10.53 -11.32
N ALA A 338 -22.60 -11.52 -10.76
CA ALA A 338 -22.25 -12.74 -11.48
C ALA A 338 -23.46 -13.61 -11.86
N ALA A 339 -24.54 -13.54 -11.08
CA ALA A 339 -25.79 -14.25 -11.33
C ALA A 339 -26.65 -13.61 -12.44
N LEU A 340 -26.32 -12.41 -12.92
CA LEU A 340 -27.04 -11.78 -14.02
C LEU A 340 -26.83 -12.57 -15.32
N GLU A 341 -27.85 -12.58 -16.20
CA GLU A 341 -27.74 -13.19 -17.54
C GLU A 341 -26.51 -12.70 -18.33
N GLN A 342 -26.11 -11.45 -18.09
CA GLN A 342 -24.96 -10.80 -18.71
C GLN A 342 -23.81 -10.64 -17.71
N SER A 343 -23.22 -11.75 -17.27
CA SER A 343 -22.13 -11.75 -16.28
C SER A 343 -20.87 -10.94 -16.71
N TRP A 344 -20.69 -10.67 -18.02
CA TRP A 344 -19.59 -9.81 -18.52
C TRP A 344 -19.63 -8.37 -17.96
N VAL A 345 -20.77 -7.92 -17.42
CA VAL A 345 -20.94 -6.62 -16.75
C VAL A 345 -20.03 -6.51 -15.52
N LEU A 346 -19.54 -7.61 -14.97
CA LEU A 346 -18.49 -7.62 -13.92
C LEU A 346 -17.25 -6.82 -14.36
N ILE A 347 -16.88 -6.86 -15.66
CA ILE A 347 -15.67 -6.19 -16.16
C ILE A 347 -15.78 -4.66 -16.03
N PRO A 348 -16.75 -3.97 -16.66
CA PRO A 348 -16.85 -2.51 -16.56
C PRO A 348 -17.16 -2.03 -15.13
N ILE A 349 -17.93 -2.78 -14.34
CA ILE A 349 -18.17 -2.46 -12.95
C ILE A 349 -16.86 -2.56 -12.15
N GLY A 350 -16.10 -3.63 -12.31
CA GLY A 350 -14.81 -3.79 -11.68
C GLY A 350 -13.84 -2.68 -12.08
N MET A 351 -13.78 -2.31 -13.37
CA MET A 351 -12.95 -1.19 -13.84
C MET A 351 -13.33 0.13 -13.18
N LEU A 352 -14.63 0.42 -13.05
CA LEU A 352 -15.12 1.62 -12.40
C LEU A 352 -14.74 1.65 -10.91
N MET A 353 -14.92 0.53 -10.20
CA MET A 353 -14.51 0.40 -8.81
C MET A 353 -12.99 0.59 -8.66
N GLY A 354 -12.19 -0.06 -9.49
CA GLY A 354 -10.74 0.05 -9.47
C GLY A 354 -10.24 1.49 -9.69
N TRP A 355 -10.88 2.24 -10.59
CA TRP A 355 -10.58 3.65 -10.81
C TRP A 355 -10.70 4.49 -9.53
N PHE A 356 -11.77 4.31 -8.76
CA PHE A 356 -12.01 5.09 -7.56
C PHE A 356 -11.24 4.56 -6.34
N ILE A 357 -11.07 3.24 -6.23
CA ILE A 357 -10.40 2.62 -5.09
C ILE A 357 -8.96 3.10 -4.94
N VAL A 358 -8.20 3.20 -6.04
CA VAL A 358 -6.81 3.66 -5.94
C VAL A 358 -6.70 5.14 -5.56
N GLN A 359 -7.68 5.98 -5.94
CA GLN A 359 -7.73 7.37 -5.48
C GLN A 359 -8.06 7.47 -3.99
N ALA A 360 -8.69 6.44 -3.48
CA ALA A 360 -9.09 6.27 -2.10
C ALA A 360 -7.94 5.83 -1.19
N GLU A 361 -6.84 5.36 -1.74
CA GLU A 361 -5.77 4.71 -0.99
C GLU A 361 -4.88 5.73 -0.27
N PRO A 362 -4.79 5.71 1.08
CA PRO A 362 -3.99 6.69 1.83
C PRO A 362 -2.51 6.64 1.46
N ALA A 363 -1.97 5.45 1.22
CA ALA A 363 -0.57 5.28 0.87
C ALA A 363 -0.24 5.90 -0.50
N VAL A 364 -1.19 5.94 -1.44
CA VAL A 364 -1.05 6.62 -2.74
C VAL A 364 -0.90 8.13 -2.57
N HIS A 365 -1.63 8.73 -1.64
CA HIS A 365 -1.50 10.16 -1.35
C HIS A 365 -0.11 10.51 -0.79
N VAL A 366 0.42 9.66 0.10
CA VAL A 366 1.77 9.82 0.65
C VAL A 366 2.81 9.72 -0.46
N LEU A 367 2.73 8.70 -1.31
CA LEU A 367 3.65 8.52 -2.43
C LEU A 367 3.60 9.70 -3.41
N ASN A 368 2.39 10.11 -3.83
CA ASN A 368 2.21 11.23 -4.76
C ASN A 368 2.85 12.52 -4.23
N ARG A 369 2.65 12.81 -2.95
CA ARG A 369 3.24 13.97 -2.29
C ARG A 369 4.76 13.89 -2.23
N GLN A 370 5.32 12.74 -1.88
CA GLN A 370 6.77 12.54 -1.85
C GLN A 370 7.40 12.66 -3.24
N VAL A 371 6.75 12.11 -4.28
CA VAL A 371 7.20 12.25 -5.66
C VAL A 371 7.18 13.72 -6.08
N GLU A 372 6.12 14.45 -5.79
CA GLU A 372 5.99 15.87 -6.12
C GLU A 372 7.05 16.73 -5.40
N GLU A 373 7.28 16.50 -4.10
CA GLU A 373 8.28 17.19 -3.30
C GLU A 373 9.72 16.90 -3.80
N LEU A 374 10.06 15.62 -4.03
CA LEU A 374 11.41 15.22 -4.46
C LEU A 374 11.73 15.60 -5.91
N THR A 375 10.71 15.69 -6.76
CA THR A 375 10.88 16.14 -8.16
C THR A 375 10.68 17.65 -8.32
N SER A 376 10.54 18.39 -7.21
CA SER A 376 10.27 19.84 -7.23
C SER A 376 9.07 20.21 -8.12
N GLY A 377 8.02 19.39 -8.12
CA GLY A 377 6.81 19.59 -8.91
C GLY A 377 6.94 19.19 -10.39
N ALA A 378 8.08 18.66 -10.83
CA ALA A 378 8.26 18.22 -12.22
C ALA A 378 7.29 17.08 -12.60
N ILE A 379 6.92 16.23 -11.64
CA ILE A 379 5.88 15.21 -11.78
C ILE A 379 4.70 15.63 -10.91
N PRO A 380 3.62 16.18 -11.50
CA PRO A 380 2.44 16.59 -10.73
C PRO A 380 1.71 15.40 -10.11
N GLY A 381 1.32 15.50 -8.84
CA GLY A 381 0.58 14.46 -8.13
C GLY A 381 -0.72 14.04 -8.84
N LYS A 382 -1.39 14.97 -9.55
CA LYS A 382 -2.57 14.66 -10.38
C LYS A 382 -2.25 13.70 -11.55
N ALA A 383 -1.10 13.85 -12.20
CA ALA A 383 -0.69 12.98 -13.31
C ALA A 383 -0.39 11.57 -12.78
N MET A 384 0.26 11.47 -11.62
CA MET A 384 0.49 10.22 -10.89
C MET A 384 -0.84 9.54 -10.55
N SER A 385 -1.76 10.22 -9.86
CA SER A 385 -3.07 9.67 -9.50
C SER A 385 -3.85 9.19 -10.70
N THR A 386 -3.90 9.96 -11.80
CA THR A 386 -4.61 9.56 -13.01
C THR A 386 -3.99 8.33 -13.65
N SER A 387 -2.66 8.27 -13.73
CA SER A 387 -1.93 7.12 -14.29
C SER A 387 -2.17 5.85 -13.47
N LEU A 388 -2.16 5.97 -12.14
CA LEU A 388 -2.50 4.88 -11.22
C LEU A 388 -3.94 4.42 -11.38
N SER A 389 -4.91 5.36 -11.48
CA SER A 389 -6.33 5.04 -11.66
C SER A 389 -6.58 4.28 -12.97
N ILE A 390 -5.94 4.68 -14.07
CA ILE A 390 -6.01 3.95 -15.35
C ILE A 390 -5.45 2.54 -15.16
N GLY A 391 -4.27 2.41 -14.56
CA GLY A 391 -3.62 1.13 -14.33
C GLY A 391 -4.49 0.18 -13.52
N VAL A 392 -5.00 0.64 -12.38
CA VAL A 392 -5.83 -0.18 -11.49
C VAL A 392 -7.19 -0.51 -12.12
N ALA A 393 -7.81 0.43 -12.85
CA ALA A 393 -9.05 0.13 -13.59
C ALA A 393 -8.85 -1.00 -14.60
N VAL A 394 -7.80 -0.93 -15.41
CA VAL A 394 -7.46 -1.99 -16.37
C VAL A 394 -7.16 -3.31 -15.65
N SER A 395 -6.41 -3.25 -14.54
CA SER A 395 -6.08 -4.40 -13.73
C SER A 395 -7.31 -5.14 -13.21
N ILE A 396 -8.26 -4.40 -12.63
CA ILE A 396 -9.49 -5.01 -12.12
C ILE A 396 -10.36 -5.54 -13.26
N GLY A 397 -10.41 -4.86 -14.41
CA GLY A 397 -11.07 -5.39 -15.60
C GLY A 397 -10.49 -6.74 -16.04
N LEU A 398 -9.16 -6.85 -16.08
CA LEU A 398 -8.48 -8.12 -16.39
C LEU A 398 -8.69 -9.18 -15.29
N ALA A 399 -8.75 -8.79 -14.02
CA ALA A 399 -9.06 -9.69 -12.93
C ALA A 399 -10.49 -10.24 -13.05
N MET A 400 -11.47 -9.40 -13.38
CA MET A 400 -12.84 -9.85 -13.63
C MET A 400 -12.95 -10.73 -14.88
N LEU A 401 -12.22 -10.40 -15.93
CA LEU A 401 -12.12 -11.26 -17.12
C LEU A 401 -11.57 -12.65 -16.74
N ARG A 402 -10.56 -12.69 -15.87
CA ARG A 402 -10.00 -13.94 -15.37
C ARG A 402 -11.01 -14.76 -14.55
N VAL A 403 -11.77 -14.12 -13.66
CA VAL A 403 -12.85 -14.76 -12.91
C VAL A 403 -13.90 -15.38 -13.85
N LEU A 404 -14.23 -14.69 -14.94
CA LEU A 404 -15.20 -15.17 -15.95
C LEU A 404 -14.67 -16.31 -16.80
N THR A 405 -13.37 -16.36 -17.08
CA THR A 405 -12.79 -17.29 -18.07
C THR A 405 -11.96 -18.41 -17.46
N GLY A 406 -11.61 -18.34 -16.17
CA GLY A 406 -10.72 -19.29 -15.50
C GLY A 406 -9.26 -19.29 -16.04
N VAL A 407 -8.84 -18.23 -16.74
CA VAL A 407 -7.48 -18.12 -17.28
C VAL A 407 -6.47 -18.06 -16.15
N SER A 408 -5.38 -18.84 -16.29
CA SER A 408 -4.30 -18.86 -15.30
C SER A 408 -3.70 -17.46 -15.09
N ILE A 409 -3.44 -17.13 -13.83
CA ILE A 409 -2.83 -15.84 -13.45
C ILE A 409 -1.48 -15.60 -14.13
N PHE A 410 -0.72 -16.64 -14.46
CA PHE A 410 0.56 -16.53 -15.17
C PHE A 410 0.44 -15.90 -16.55
N VAL A 411 -0.67 -16.15 -17.26
CA VAL A 411 -0.92 -15.57 -18.58
C VAL A 411 -0.96 -14.04 -18.53
N LEU A 412 -1.30 -13.48 -17.37
CA LEU A 412 -1.37 -12.04 -17.15
C LEU A 412 -0.11 -11.50 -16.44
N LEU A 413 0.36 -12.18 -15.39
CA LEU A 413 1.50 -11.68 -14.61
C LEU A 413 2.82 -11.76 -15.37
N VAL A 414 3.10 -12.85 -16.09
CA VAL A 414 4.39 -13.02 -16.79
C VAL A 414 4.58 -11.93 -17.86
N PRO A 415 3.63 -11.72 -18.81
CA PRO A 415 3.78 -10.62 -19.77
C PRO A 415 3.79 -9.24 -19.12
N GLY A 416 3.00 -9.03 -18.05
CA GLY A 416 2.95 -7.77 -17.33
C GLY A 416 4.30 -7.41 -16.69
N TYR A 417 4.91 -8.33 -15.96
CA TYR A 417 6.23 -8.11 -15.35
C TYR A 417 7.34 -8.03 -16.40
N LEU A 418 7.29 -8.81 -17.49
CA LEU A 418 8.22 -8.68 -18.61
C LEU A 418 8.13 -7.31 -19.27
N CYS A 419 6.91 -6.79 -19.46
CA CYS A 419 6.70 -5.45 -19.96
C CYS A 419 7.26 -4.39 -19.00
N ALA A 420 6.97 -4.49 -17.70
CA ALA A 420 7.47 -3.57 -16.68
C ALA A 420 9.02 -3.58 -16.60
N ILE A 421 9.64 -4.76 -16.63
CA ILE A 421 11.10 -4.90 -16.66
C ILE A 421 11.66 -4.35 -17.97
N GLY A 422 11.02 -4.65 -19.11
CA GLY A 422 11.43 -4.13 -20.43
C GLY A 422 11.43 -2.60 -20.48
N LEU A 423 10.38 -1.96 -19.96
CA LEU A 423 10.28 -0.50 -19.86
C LEU A 423 11.38 0.10 -18.99
N SER A 424 11.84 -0.59 -17.95
CA SER A 424 12.88 -0.10 -17.03
C SER A 424 14.24 0.17 -17.71
N PHE A 425 14.48 -0.40 -18.90
CA PHE A 425 15.70 -0.11 -19.68
C PHE A 425 15.60 1.17 -20.52
N VAL A 426 14.39 1.66 -20.77
CA VAL A 426 14.14 2.81 -21.67
C VAL A 426 13.79 4.07 -20.87
N VAL A 427 13.18 3.91 -19.70
CA VAL A 427 12.66 4.99 -18.86
C VAL A 427 13.74 5.46 -17.86
N PRO A 428 13.76 6.75 -17.46
CA PRO A 428 14.68 7.24 -16.42
C PRO A 428 14.55 6.44 -15.12
N LYS A 429 15.68 6.15 -14.46
CA LYS A 429 15.75 5.26 -13.27
C LYS A 429 14.79 5.66 -12.14
N ILE A 430 14.58 6.97 -11.94
CA ILE A 430 13.67 7.48 -10.93
C ILE A 430 12.22 7.04 -11.21
N PHE A 431 11.75 7.07 -12.46
CA PHE A 431 10.41 6.61 -12.81
C PHE A 431 10.26 5.10 -12.65
N THR A 432 11.32 4.34 -12.90
CA THR A 432 11.31 2.89 -12.61
C THR A 432 11.16 2.64 -11.11
N ALA A 433 11.92 3.33 -10.28
CA ALA A 433 11.85 3.17 -8.84
C ALA A 433 10.47 3.58 -8.29
N ILE A 434 9.94 4.73 -8.72
CA ILE A 434 8.59 5.19 -8.36
C ILE A 434 7.52 4.20 -8.85
N ALA A 435 7.63 3.69 -10.08
CA ALA A 435 6.69 2.74 -10.64
C ALA A 435 6.60 1.47 -9.79
N PHE A 436 7.74 0.87 -9.47
CA PHE A 436 7.78 -0.35 -8.69
C PHE A 436 7.33 -0.15 -7.24
N ASP A 437 7.61 1.01 -6.62
CA ASP A 437 7.02 1.36 -5.32
C ASP A 437 5.50 1.57 -5.42
N SER A 438 5.04 2.19 -6.52
CA SER A 438 3.61 2.45 -6.75
C SER A 438 2.76 1.18 -6.81
N GLY A 439 3.32 0.07 -7.31
CA GLY A 439 2.63 -1.22 -7.35
C GLY A 439 2.21 -1.68 -5.96
N GLY A 440 3.13 -1.69 -5.01
CA GLY A 440 2.82 -2.04 -3.64
C GLY A 440 1.87 -1.04 -2.97
N VAL A 441 2.03 0.25 -3.25
CA VAL A 441 1.20 1.31 -2.67
C VAL A 441 -0.23 1.30 -3.19
N ALA A 442 -0.47 0.92 -4.45
CA ALA A 442 -1.80 0.92 -5.06
C ALA A 442 -2.68 -0.26 -4.64
N SER A 443 -2.10 -1.32 -4.11
CA SER A 443 -2.78 -2.56 -3.73
C SER A 443 -3.16 -2.61 -2.23
N GLY A 444 -3.59 -1.50 -1.67
CA GLY A 444 -3.87 -1.34 -0.24
C GLY A 444 -5.23 -1.87 0.24
N PRO A 445 -5.68 -1.39 1.43
CA PRO A 445 -6.81 -1.95 2.18
C PRO A 445 -8.07 -2.19 1.38
N MET A 446 -8.48 -1.24 0.56
CA MET A 446 -9.74 -1.35 -0.18
C MET A 446 -9.71 -2.45 -1.25
N THR A 447 -8.52 -2.74 -1.79
CA THR A 447 -8.34 -3.84 -2.74
C THR A 447 -8.51 -5.19 -2.05
N ALA A 448 -7.88 -5.39 -0.89
CA ALA A 448 -7.94 -6.65 -0.15
C ALA A 448 -9.28 -6.87 0.56
N THR A 449 -9.95 -5.79 1.00
CA THR A 449 -11.14 -5.88 1.86
C THR A 449 -12.46 -5.75 1.14
N PHE A 450 -12.45 -5.25 -0.11
CA PHE A 450 -13.66 -5.09 -0.92
C PHE A 450 -13.54 -5.74 -2.30
N LEU A 451 -12.50 -5.42 -3.10
CA LEU A 451 -12.38 -5.96 -4.46
C LEU A 451 -12.08 -7.45 -4.49
N LEU A 452 -11.21 -7.94 -3.61
CA LEU A 452 -10.93 -9.37 -3.54
C LEU A 452 -12.18 -10.15 -3.09
N PRO A 453 -12.90 -9.80 -2.01
CA PRO A 453 -14.19 -10.42 -1.68
C PRO A 453 -15.24 -10.33 -2.80
N PHE A 454 -15.30 -9.22 -3.53
CA PHE A 454 -16.17 -9.08 -4.70
C PHE A 454 -15.83 -10.12 -5.79
N ALA A 455 -14.53 -10.29 -6.10
CA ALA A 455 -14.08 -11.30 -7.04
C ALA A 455 -14.36 -12.73 -6.54
N MET A 456 -14.17 -12.97 -5.23
CA MET A 456 -14.45 -14.27 -4.60
C MET A 456 -15.92 -14.64 -4.71
N GLY A 457 -16.82 -13.71 -4.36
CA GLY A 457 -18.26 -13.91 -4.49
C GLY A 457 -18.70 -14.16 -5.94
N ALA A 458 -18.15 -13.42 -6.89
CA ALA A 458 -18.40 -13.65 -8.30
C ALA A 458 -17.91 -15.03 -8.77
N CYS A 459 -16.72 -15.43 -8.37
CA CYS A 459 -16.13 -16.73 -8.69
C CYS A 459 -16.96 -17.90 -8.15
N GLU A 460 -17.44 -17.80 -6.90
CA GLU A 460 -18.32 -18.80 -6.29
C GLU A 460 -19.60 -19.01 -7.13
N THR A 461 -20.24 -17.93 -7.56
CA THR A 461 -21.50 -17.99 -8.32
C THR A 461 -21.29 -18.59 -9.71
N LEU A 462 -20.13 -18.32 -10.33
CA LEU A 462 -19.76 -18.88 -11.64
C LEU A 462 -19.27 -20.33 -11.56
N GLY A 463 -19.16 -20.92 -10.36
CA GLY A 463 -18.67 -22.28 -10.15
C GLY A 463 -17.16 -22.44 -10.36
N GLY A 464 -16.39 -21.35 -10.34
CA GLY A 464 -14.94 -21.37 -10.43
C GLY A 464 -14.26 -21.77 -9.11
N ASN A 465 -12.97 -22.03 -9.17
CA ASN A 465 -12.18 -22.27 -7.97
C ASN A 465 -11.68 -20.93 -7.40
N VAL A 466 -12.24 -20.53 -6.24
CA VAL A 466 -11.91 -19.23 -5.61
C VAL A 466 -10.40 -19.06 -5.41
N VAL A 467 -9.70 -20.12 -5.00
CA VAL A 467 -8.25 -20.04 -4.71
C VAL A 467 -7.42 -19.81 -5.97
N THR A 468 -7.79 -20.43 -7.10
CA THR A 468 -7.05 -20.27 -8.35
C THR A 468 -7.54 -19.12 -9.21
N ASP A 469 -8.83 -18.75 -9.13
CA ASP A 469 -9.46 -17.87 -10.11
C ASP A 469 -9.83 -16.50 -9.53
N ALA A 470 -10.13 -16.38 -8.22
CA ALA A 470 -10.43 -15.11 -7.58
C ALA A 470 -9.21 -14.45 -6.93
N PHE A 471 -8.38 -15.20 -6.19
CA PHE A 471 -7.10 -14.65 -5.71
C PHE A 471 -6.24 -14.19 -6.88
N GLY A 472 -5.34 -13.23 -6.68
CA GLY A 472 -4.54 -12.60 -7.71
C GLY A 472 -5.05 -11.21 -8.12
N VAL A 473 -6.18 -10.77 -7.58
CA VAL A 473 -6.70 -9.40 -7.78
C VAL A 473 -5.69 -8.38 -7.26
N VAL A 474 -5.17 -8.59 -6.06
CA VAL A 474 -4.19 -7.69 -5.43
C VAL A 474 -2.89 -7.67 -6.22
N ALA A 475 -2.42 -8.84 -6.66
CA ALA A 475 -1.22 -8.98 -7.51
C ALA A 475 -1.34 -8.22 -8.82
N MET A 476 -2.51 -8.29 -9.46
CA MET A 476 -2.75 -7.57 -10.71
C MET A 476 -2.82 -6.07 -10.50
N VAL A 477 -3.43 -5.61 -9.40
CA VAL A 477 -3.43 -4.19 -8.98
C VAL A 477 -2.00 -3.72 -8.68
N ALA A 478 -1.17 -4.55 -8.08
CA ALA A 478 0.23 -4.22 -7.84
C ALA A 478 1.08 -4.17 -9.12
N MET A 479 0.77 -4.98 -10.12
CA MET A 479 1.54 -5.09 -11.37
C MET A 479 1.30 -3.91 -12.33
N THR A 480 0.05 -3.49 -12.53
CA THR A 480 -0.28 -2.52 -13.58
C THR A 480 0.29 -1.11 -13.37
N PRO A 481 0.41 -0.57 -12.14
CA PRO A 481 1.12 0.68 -11.88
C PRO A 481 2.58 0.67 -12.35
N LEU A 482 3.24 -0.49 -12.30
CA LEU A 482 4.61 -0.66 -12.80
C LEU A 482 4.73 -0.26 -14.27
N ILE A 483 3.70 -0.55 -15.04
CA ILE A 483 3.65 -0.23 -16.47
C ILE A 483 3.19 1.22 -16.66
N THR A 484 2.07 1.62 -16.06
CA THR A 484 1.46 2.93 -16.33
C THR A 484 2.30 4.11 -15.87
N ILE A 485 3.01 3.97 -14.72
CA ILE A 485 3.92 5.02 -14.24
C ILE A 485 5.18 5.10 -15.09
N GLN A 486 5.70 3.97 -15.58
CA GLN A 486 6.83 3.99 -16.51
C GLN A 486 6.43 4.61 -17.88
N LEU A 487 5.22 4.34 -18.37
CA LEU A 487 4.69 5.00 -19.57
C LEU A 487 4.53 6.52 -19.33
N LEU A 488 4.06 6.95 -18.16
CA LEU A 488 4.04 8.36 -17.77
C LEU A 488 5.45 8.97 -17.83
N GLY A 489 6.45 8.26 -17.31
CA GLY A 489 7.86 8.67 -17.36
C GLY A 489 8.39 8.81 -18.79
N LEU A 490 8.02 7.89 -19.67
CA LEU A 490 8.37 7.95 -21.09
C LEU A 490 7.76 9.18 -21.79
N VAL A 491 6.45 9.42 -21.57
CA VAL A 491 5.75 10.60 -22.09
C VAL A 491 6.40 11.90 -21.59
N TYR A 492 6.76 11.94 -20.32
CA TYR A 492 7.45 13.09 -19.71
C TYR A 492 8.82 13.33 -20.38
N GLN A 493 9.62 12.27 -20.56
CA GLN A 493 10.92 12.37 -21.23
C GLN A 493 10.81 12.85 -22.68
N LEU A 494 9.81 12.37 -23.42
CA LEU A 494 9.55 12.80 -24.79
C LEU A 494 9.17 14.29 -24.86
N LYS A 495 8.33 14.77 -23.92
CA LYS A 495 7.97 16.18 -23.83
C LYS A 495 9.17 17.07 -23.52
N LEU A 496 10.06 16.64 -22.61
CA LEU A 496 11.28 17.38 -22.30
C LEU A 496 12.21 17.48 -23.51
N LYS A 497 12.42 16.37 -24.25
CA LYS A 497 13.22 16.36 -25.46
C LYS A 497 12.65 17.31 -26.53
N LYS A 498 11.32 17.33 -26.69
CA LYS A 498 10.65 18.23 -27.63
C LYS A 498 10.80 19.70 -27.21
N ALA A 499 10.59 20.02 -25.94
CA ALA A 499 10.78 21.37 -25.41
C ALA A 499 12.24 21.87 -25.55
N ALA A 500 13.22 20.98 -25.32
CA ALA A 500 14.62 21.30 -25.52
C ALA A 500 15.00 21.53 -26.99
N ALA A 501 14.33 20.82 -27.92
CA ALA A 501 14.52 21.01 -29.36
C ALA A 501 13.85 22.29 -29.88
N GLU A 502 12.78 22.75 -29.24
CA GLU A 502 12.05 23.98 -29.59
C GLU A 502 12.58 25.23 -28.86
N ALA A 503 13.45 25.06 -27.85
CA ALA A 503 14.07 26.19 -27.15
C ALA A 503 15.01 26.96 -28.10
N PRO A 504 14.89 28.30 -28.23
CA PRO A 504 15.84 29.09 -29.02
C PRO A 504 17.25 28.87 -28.46
N ALA A 505 18.24 28.72 -29.36
CA ALA A 505 19.65 28.64 -28.94
C ALA A 505 19.95 29.80 -28.00
N ALA A 506 20.36 29.52 -26.77
CA ALA A 506 20.76 30.56 -25.84
C ALA A 506 21.83 31.41 -26.52
N PRO A 507 21.73 32.77 -26.49
CA PRO A 507 22.76 33.61 -27.04
C PRO A 507 24.11 33.20 -26.39
N ALA A 508 25.11 33.03 -27.23
CA ALA A 508 26.45 32.71 -26.74
C ALA A 508 26.81 33.69 -25.62
N PRO A 509 27.38 33.23 -24.49
CA PRO A 509 27.82 34.15 -23.45
C PRO A 509 28.77 35.17 -24.10
N GLU A 510 28.35 36.43 -24.13
CA GLU A 510 29.24 37.52 -24.49
C GLU A 510 30.41 37.44 -23.52
N MET A 511 31.60 37.05 -24.03
CA MET A 511 32.80 37.17 -23.25
C MET A 511 32.96 38.66 -22.94
N PRO A 512 33.12 39.06 -21.67
CA PRO A 512 33.43 40.44 -21.35
C PRO A 512 34.72 40.79 -22.10
N ALA A 513 34.67 41.88 -22.86
CA ALA A 513 35.82 42.41 -23.54
C ALA A 513 36.96 42.55 -22.51
N ALA A 514 38.08 41.94 -22.81
CA ALA A 514 39.26 42.07 -21.96
C ALA A 514 39.62 43.57 -21.87
N ASP A 515 39.36 44.18 -20.72
CA ASP A 515 39.86 45.50 -20.38
C ASP A 515 41.37 45.38 -20.17
N ASP A 516 42.11 45.63 -21.24
CA ASP A 516 43.58 45.79 -21.21
C ASP A 516 43.91 47.04 -20.38
N LYS A 517 43.80 46.94 -19.08
CA LYS A 517 44.50 47.87 -18.18
C LYS A 517 45.80 47.22 -17.75
N ILE A 518 46.83 47.49 -18.57
CA ILE A 518 48.24 47.38 -18.16
C ILE A 518 48.41 48.32 -16.96
N ILE A 519 48.61 47.78 -15.77
CA ILE A 519 49.10 48.52 -14.61
C ILE A 519 50.59 48.40 -14.69
N GLU A 520 51.28 49.49 -15.19
CA GLU A 520 52.71 49.70 -15.00
C GLU A 520 52.94 49.95 -13.50
N LEU A 521 53.89 49.17 -12.94
CA LEU A 521 54.59 49.45 -11.70
C LEU A 521 56.04 49.72 -12.03
#